data_7d7bcc6ca6d714fcb925602be750c3c2
#
_entry.id   7d7bcc6ca6d714fcb925602be750c3c2
#
_cell.length_a   1.000
_cell.length_b   1.000
_cell.length_c   1.000
_cell.angle_alpha   90.00
_cell.angle_beta   90.00
_cell.angle_gamma   90.00
#
_symmetry.space_group_name_H-M   'P 1'
#
loop_
_entity.id
_entity.type
_entity.pdbx_description
1 polymer ?
#
loop_
_entity_poly.entity_id
_entity_poly.type
_entity_poly.pdbx_seq_one_letter_code
_entity_poly.pdbx_strand_id
1 'polypeptide(L)'
;GAEALVEVLERIQSGEVTWTEQEPAHATYAAKITKDDVALRPELSVDEAFRRIRAATRRAPARACLGDREVTVVRATPAGTADPAGGVCLVDGAPVLGFSDGGLRLDVLRPAGKGDMSGVDWARGARLSEDVCWRCTR
;
A
#
# COMPACT_ATOMS: atom_id res chain seq x y z
N GLY A 1 16.71 12.41 -0.04
CA GLY A 1 17.55 11.59 -0.91
C GLY A 1 18.18 12.36 -2.06
N ALA A 2 17.42 12.77 -3.07
CA ALA A 2 17.96 13.44 -4.27
C ALA A 2 18.65 14.79 -3.96
N GLU A 3 18.02 15.63 -3.16
CA GLU A 3 18.57 16.92 -2.74
C GLU A 3 19.89 16.75 -1.98
N ALA A 4 19.94 15.83 -1.01
CA ALA A 4 21.16 15.53 -0.27
C ALA A 4 22.29 15.00 -1.18
N LEU A 5 21.96 14.24 -2.24
CA LEU A 5 22.94 13.78 -3.21
C LEU A 5 23.54 14.96 -4.01
N VAL A 6 22.69 15.90 -4.47
CA VAL A 6 23.16 17.09 -5.19
C VAL A 6 24.09 17.92 -4.30
N GLU A 7 23.71 18.19 -3.05
CA GLU A 7 24.54 18.93 -2.09
C GLU A 7 25.90 18.24 -1.86
N VAL A 8 25.92 16.92 -1.71
CA VAL A 8 27.16 16.17 -1.52
C VAL A 8 28.06 16.23 -2.76
N LEU A 9 27.49 16.16 -3.97
CA LEU A 9 28.25 16.27 -5.21
C LEU A 9 28.91 17.65 -5.37
N GLU A 10 28.20 18.73 -5.01
CA GLU A 10 28.73 20.08 -5.00
C GLU A 10 29.92 20.21 -4.00
N ARG A 11 29.78 19.64 -2.79
CA ARG A 11 30.87 19.62 -1.80
C ARG A 11 32.08 18.81 -2.27
N ILE A 12 31.86 17.68 -2.96
CA ILE A 12 32.96 16.90 -3.55
C ILE A 12 33.71 17.73 -4.61
N GLN A 13 32.95 18.44 -5.47
CA GLN A 13 33.52 19.28 -6.52
C GLN A 13 34.33 20.46 -5.96
N SER A 14 33.87 21.06 -4.85
CA SER A 14 34.62 22.16 -4.18
C SER A 14 35.80 21.68 -3.31
N GLY A 15 35.93 20.38 -3.10
CA GLY A 15 36.94 19.82 -2.20
C GLY A 15 36.59 19.94 -0.71
N GLU A 16 35.40 20.42 -0.39
CA GLU A 16 34.91 20.62 0.98
C GLU A 16 34.14 19.39 1.52
N VAL A 17 34.72 18.20 1.30
CA VAL A 17 34.09 16.95 1.75
C VAL A 17 34.85 16.34 2.92
N THR A 18 34.11 15.95 3.95
CA THR A 18 34.63 15.14 5.06
C THR A 18 34.07 13.74 4.96
N TRP A 19 34.94 12.76 4.90
CA TRP A 19 34.57 11.35 4.91
C TRP A 19 34.52 10.86 6.36
N THR A 20 33.36 10.27 6.73
CA THR A 20 33.21 9.63 8.03
C THR A 20 33.03 8.13 7.81
N GLU A 21 33.88 7.33 8.44
CA GLU A 21 33.77 5.88 8.37
C GLU A 21 32.48 5.43 9.09
N GLN A 22 31.72 4.54 8.45
CA GLN A 22 30.52 4.00 9.06
C GLN A 22 30.90 2.99 10.15
N GLU A 23 30.30 3.13 11.34
CA GLU A 23 30.50 2.19 12.46
C GLU A 23 29.79 0.85 12.14
N PRO A 24 30.53 -0.25 11.92
CA PRO A 24 29.95 -1.54 11.54
C PRO A 24 28.96 -2.10 12.55
N ALA A 25 29.15 -1.77 13.84
CA ALA A 25 28.24 -2.21 14.92
C ALA A 25 26.83 -1.61 14.82
N HIS A 26 26.67 -0.49 14.12
CA HIS A 26 25.39 0.18 13.89
C HIS A 26 24.79 -0.14 12.52
N ALA A 27 25.44 -0.98 11.71
CA ALA A 27 24.93 -1.35 10.40
C ALA A 27 23.66 -2.20 10.53
N THR A 28 22.61 -1.80 9.82
CA THR A 28 21.36 -2.56 9.71
C THR A 28 21.20 -3.11 8.29
N TYR A 29 20.66 -4.30 8.18
CA TYR A 29 20.42 -4.94 6.89
C TYR A 29 18.95 -4.80 6.49
N ALA A 30 18.68 -4.13 5.37
CA ALA A 30 17.34 -4.04 4.79
C ALA A 30 17.15 -5.13 3.73
N ALA A 31 16.40 -6.18 4.06
CA ALA A 31 16.04 -7.23 3.12
C ALA A 31 15.10 -6.72 2.02
N LYS A 32 15.06 -7.45 0.89
CA LYS A 32 14.08 -7.15 -0.17
C LYS A 32 12.67 -7.43 0.31
N ILE A 33 11.74 -6.54 -0.02
CA ILE A 33 10.32 -6.73 0.26
C ILE A 33 9.80 -7.96 -0.50
N THR A 34 9.19 -8.87 0.24
CA THR A 34 8.55 -10.09 -0.27
C THR A 34 7.03 -9.89 -0.42
N LYS A 35 6.34 -10.86 -1.01
CA LYS A 35 4.87 -10.84 -1.11
C LYS A 35 4.22 -10.96 0.27
N ASP A 36 4.83 -11.68 1.21
CA ASP A 36 4.30 -11.86 2.55
C ASP A 36 4.38 -10.57 3.37
N ASP A 37 5.43 -9.76 3.16
CA ASP A 37 5.60 -8.47 3.84
C ASP A 37 4.50 -7.46 3.48
N VAL A 38 3.90 -7.60 2.29
CA VAL A 38 2.84 -6.71 1.79
C VAL A 38 1.47 -7.37 1.71
N ALA A 39 1.33 -8.60 2.21
CA ALA A 39 0.07 -9.31 2.22
C ALA A 39 -0.98 -8.59 3.09
N LEU A 40 -2.11 -8.22 2.50
CA LEU A 40 -3.21 -7.60 3.22
C LEU A 40 -4.10 -8.69 3.82
N ARG A 41 -4.44 -8.54 5.09
CA ARG A 41 -5.33 -9.45 5.82
C ARG A 41 -6.30 -8.63 6.66
N PRO A 42 -7.58 -9.04 6.79
CA PRO A 42 -8.57 -8.30 7.56
C PRO A 42 -8.22 -8.08 9.05
N GLU A 43 -7.43 -8.99 9.62
CA GLU A 43 -7.01 -8.96 11.03
C GLU A 43 -5.95 -7.90 11.34
N LEU A 44 -5.32 -7.32 10.31
CA LEU A 44 -4.34 -6.25 10.50
C LEU A 44 -5.02 -4.98 11.02
N SER A 45 -4.24 -4.13 11.70
CA SER A 45 -4.65 -2.75 11.94
C SER A 45 -4.60 -1.93 10.64
N VAL A 46 -5.39 -0.86 10.59
CA VAL A 46 -5.38 0.10 9.46
C VAL A 46 -3.97 0.64 9.21
N ASP A 47 -3.25 0.99 10.28
CA ASP A 47 -1.91 1.55 10.18
C ASP A 47 -0.89 0.53 9.62
N GLU A 48 -0.98 -0.73 10.04
CA GLU A 48 -0.12 -1.78 9.50
C GLU A 48 -0.45 -2.07 8.02
N ALA A 49 -1.73 -2.19 7.67
CA ALA A 49 -2.17 -2.40 6.30
C ALA A 49 -1.75 -1.23 5.40
N PHE A 50 -1.87 0.01 5.88
CA PHE A 50 -1.44 1.20 5.15
C PHE A 50 0.08 1.21 4.91
N ARG A 51 0.89 0.84 5.92
CA ARG A 51 2.35 0.68 5.75
C ARG A 51 2.69 -0.38 4.71
N ARG A 52 2.01 -1.53 4.70
CA ARG A 52 2.19 -2.60 3.71
C ARG A 52 1.88 -2.14 2.30
N ILE A 53 0.80 -1.37 2.09
CA ILE A 53 0.46 -0.79 0.79
C ILE A 53 1.56 0.16 0.32
N ARG A 54 2.09 1.02 1.20
CA ARG A 54 3.18 1.95 0.87
C ARG A 54 4.51 1.25 0.58
N ALA A 55 4.78 0.11 1.21
CA ALA A 55 5.96 -0.70 0.96
C ALA A 55 5.85 -1.55 -0.31
N ALA A 56 4.64 -1.73 -0.86
CA ALA A 56 4.39 -2.57 -2.01
C ALA A 56 5.15 -2.08 -3.26
N THR A 57 5.59 -3.03 -4.07
CA THR A 57 6.32 -2.79 -5.30
C THR A 57 5.67 -3.53 -6.47
N ARG A 58 6.14 -3.28 -7.70
CA ARG A 58 5.69 -4.06 -8.87
C ARG A 58 5.99 -5.57 -8.74
N ARG A 59 7.04 -5.95 -8.03
CA ARG A 59 7.44 -7.36 -7.82
C ARG A 59 6.72 -8.01 -6.65
N ALA A 60 6.35 -7.20 -5.65
CA ALA A 60 5.59 -7.59 -4.47
C ALA A 60 4.41 -6.62 -4.32
N PRO A 61 3.32 -6.77 -5.09
CA PRO A 61 2.16 -5.89 -5.01
C PRO A 61 1.27 -6.24 -3.82
N ALA A 62 0.72 -5.22 -3.15
CA ALA A 62 -0.35 -5.41 -2.17
C ALA A 62 -1.66 -5.77 -2.91
N ARG A 63 -2.24 -6.91 -2.61
CA ARG A 63 -3.43 -7.43 -3.30
C ARG A 63 -4.56 -7.71 -2.34
N ALA A 64 -5.78 -7.55 -2.85
CA ALA A 64 -7.00 -7.93 -2.16
C ALA A 64 -7.97 -8.58 -3.15
N CYS A 65 -8.81 -9.49 -2.65
CA CYS A 65 -9.89 -10.08 -3.41
C CYS A 65 -11.22 -9.58 -2.85
N LEU A 66 -11.95 -8.75 -3.59
CA LEU A 66 -13.25 -8.23 -3.23
C LEU A 66 -14.33 -9.10 -3.89
N GLY A 67 -14.98 -9.95 -3.10
CA GLY A 67 -15.80 -11.03 -3.62
C GLY A 67 -14.96 -12.01 -4.45
N ASP A 68 -15.20 -12.07 -5.75
CA ASP A 68 -14.49 -12.88 -6.74
C ASP A 68 -13.44 -12.10 -7.56
N ARG A 69 -13.26 -10.81 -7.27
CA ARG A 69 -12.43 -9.90 -8.07
C ARG A 69 -11.13 -9.57 -7.40
N GLU A 70 -10.02 -10.04 -7.99
CA GLU A 70 -8.68 -9.67 -7.55
C GLU A 70 -8.30 -8.28 -8.04
N VAL A 71 -7.78 -7.47 -7.12
CA VAL A 71 -7.23 -6.14 -7.40
C VAL A 71 -5.87 -5.96 -6.72
N THR A 72 -4.98 -5.24 -7.36
CA THR A 72 -3.79 -4.67 -6.72
C THR A 72 -4.16 -3.31 -6.14
N VAL A 73 -3.90 -3.09 -4.87
CA VAL A 73 -4.08 -1.79 -4.21
C VAL A 73 -2.84 -0.93 -4.51
N VAL A 74 -3.04 0.16 -5.24
CA VAL A 74 -1.95 1.07 -5.65
C VAL A 74 -1.84 2.25 -4.69
N ARG A 75 -2.99 2.79 -4.28
CA ARG A 75 -3.07 3.87 -3.29
C ARG A 75 -4.33 3.72 -2.46
N ALA A 76 -4.19 3.92 -1.16
CA ALA A 76 -5.29 3.93 -0.21
C ALA A 76 -5.07 5.04 0.81
N THR A 77 -6.15 5.45 1.47
CA THR A 77 -6.14 6.38 2.61
C THR A 77 -6.95 5.82 3.76
N PRO A 78 -6.56 6.07 5.03
CA PRO A 78 -7.38 5.71 6.18
C PRO A 78 -8.77 6.33 6.09
N ALA A 79 -9.80 5.55 6.40
CA ALA A 79 -11.20 5.99 6.46
C ALA A 79 -11.71 5.94 7.89
N GLY A 80 -12.47 6.95 8.28
CA GLY A 80 -13.03 7.05 9.64
C GLY A 80 -14.17 6.06 9.94
N THR A 81 -14.75 5.47 8.89
CA THR A 81 -15.82 4.46 8.97
C THR A 81 -15.47 3.27 8.10
N ALA A 82 -15.79 2.09 8.57
CA ALA A 82 -15.67 0.85 7.83
C ALA A 82 -16.67 -0.19 8.35
N ASP A 83 -16.98 -1.16 7.51
CA ASP A 83 -17.57 -2.42 7.95
C ASP A 83 -16.59 -3.18 8.84
N PRO A 84 -17.07 -4.18 9.60
CA PRO A 84 -16.19 -5.06 10.35
C PRO A 84 -15.06 -5.66 9.52
N ALA A 85 -14.03 -6.17 10.18
CA ALA A 85 -12.88 -6.79 9.51
C ALA A 85 -13.33 -7.81 8.45
N GLY A 86 -12.84 -7.63 7.22
CA GLY A 86 -13.25 -8.43 6.06
C GLY A 86 -14.47 -7.91 5.30
N GLY A 87 -15.21 -6.94 5.83
CA GLY A 87 -16.31 -6.29 5.12
C GLY A 87 -15.83 -5.25 4.10
N VAL A 88 -16.70 -4.90 3.17
CA VAL A 88 -16.47 -3.84 2.16
C VAL A 88 -17.67 -2.93 2.11
N CYS A 89 -17.49 -1.66 2.39
CA CYS A 89 -18.52 -0.65 2.16
C CYS A 89 -18.06 0.38 1.10
N LEU A 90 -18.96 1.23 0.66
CA LEU A 90 -18.65 2.33 -0.24
C LEU A 90 -18.73 3.65 0.51
N VAL A 91 -17.67 4.45 0.46
CA VAL A 91 -17.63 5.82 0.98
C VAL A 91 -17.30 6.75 -0.19
N ASP A 92 -18.18 7.70 -0.47
CA ASP A 92 -18.10 8.59 -1.63
C ASP A 92 -17.90 7.80 -2.95
N GLY A 93 -18.53 6.64 -3.05
CA GLY A 93 -18.46 5.76 -4.21
C GLY A 93 -17.18 4.94 -4.34
N ALA A 94 -16.18 5.12 -3.46
CA ALA A 94 -14.96 4.31 -3.45
C ALA A 94 -15.08 3.15 -2.46
N PRO A 95 -14.48 1.97 -2.75
CA PRO A 95 -14.48 0.85 -1.82
C PRO A 95 -13.63 1.16 -0.59
N VAL A 96 -14.14 0.79 0.57
CA VAL A 96 -13.43 0.83 1.85
C VAL A 96 -13.33 -0.60 2.37
N LEU A 97 -12.11 -1.08 2.59
CA LEU A 97 -11.85 -2.39 3.19
C LEU A 97 -11.86 -2.28 4.71
N GLY A 98 -12.67 -3.11 5.38
CA GLY A 98 -12.70 -3.22 6.84
C GLY A 98 -11.51 -4.01 7.37
N PHE A 99 -10.82 -3.46 8.36
CA PHE A 99 -9.72 -4.05 9.13
C PHE A 99 -10.10 -4.16 10.60
N SER A 100 -9.20 -4.62 11.46
CA SER A 100 -9.50 -4.88 12.87
C SER A 100 -9.92 -3.65 13.68
N ASP A 101 -9.47 -2.45 13.29
CA ASP A 101 -9.65 -1.18 14.02
C ASP A 101 -10.15 -0.03 13.15
N GLY A 102 -10.61 -0.30 11.92
CA GLY A 102 -11.12 0.73 11.01
C GLY A 102 -11.09 0.32 9.55
N GLY A 103 -11.02 1.28 8.64
CA GLY A 103 -11.04 1.03 7.20
C GLY A 103 -9.95 1.70 6.41
N LEU A 104 -9.66 1.14 5.24
CA LEU A 104 -8.85 1.76 4.20
C LEU A 104 -9.68 1.97 2.94
N ARG A 105 -9.82 3.23 2.54
CA ARG A 105 -10.43 3.63 1.28
C ARG A 105 -9.45 3.38 0.15
N LEU A 106 -9.91 2.66 -0.87
CA LEU A 106 -9.12 2.39 -2.06
C LEU A 106 -9.24 3.55 -3.05
N ASP A 107 -8.21 4.41 -3.11
CA ASP A 107 -8.21 5.58 -4.01
C ASP A 107 -7.84 5.20 -5.43
N VAL A 108 -6.79 4.37 -5.59
CA VAL A 108 -6.33 3.84 -6.87
C VAL A 108 -6.07 2.36 -6.74
N LEU A 109 -6.62 1.60 -7.65
CA LEU A 109 -6.43 0.16 -7.72
C LEU A 109 -6.22 -0.28 -9.18
N ARG A 110 -5.69 -1.50 -9.33
CA ARG A 110 -5.46 -2.13 -10.63
C ARG A 110 -6.13 -3.50 -10.66
N PRO A 111 -7.22 -3.67 -11.42
CA PRO A 111 -7.81 -4.99 -11.66
C PRO A 111 -6.87 -5.89 -12.45
N ALA A 112 -7.02 -7.20 -12.31
CA ALA A 112 -6.26 -8.16 -13.10
C ALA A 112 -6.40 -7.89 -14.60
N GLY A 113 -5.25 -7.80 -15.30
CA GLY A 113 -5.20 -7.57 -16.77
C GLY A 113 -5.55 -6.14 -17.21
N LYS A 114 -5.70 -5.18 -16.30
CA LYS A 114 -6.04 -3.78 -16.63
C LYS A 114 -4.99 -2.80 -16.10
N GLY A 115 -5.12 -1.53 -16.49
CA GLY A 115 -4.35 -0.41 -15.94
C GLY A 115 -4.89 0.08 -14.61
N ASP A 116 -4.17 1.07 -14.04
CA ASP A 116 -4.60 1.76 -12.83
C ASP A 116 -5.87 2.57 -13.11
N MET A 117 -6.80 2.55 -12.14
CA MET A 117 -8.02 3.34 -12.21
C MET A 117 -8.44 3.79 -10.81
N SER A 118 -9.32 4.78 -10.74
CA SER A 118 -9.87 5.24 -9.47
C SER A 118 -10.74 4.15 -8.83
N GLY A 119 -10.74 4.09 -7.48
CA GLY A 119 -11.61 3.18 -6.75
C GLY A 119 -13.09 3.39 -7.06
N VAL A 120 -13.49 4.65 -7.28
CA VAL A 120 -14.86 5.04 -7.64
C VAL A 120 -15.27 4.44 -8.99
N ASP A 121 -14.45 4.60 -10.02
CA ASP A 121 -14.76 4.09 -11.36
C ASP A 121 -14.79 2.56 -11.38
N TRP A 122 -13.86 1.94 -10.63
CA TRP A 122 -13.86 0.49 -10.49
C TRP A 122 -15.13 -0.02 -9.79
N ALA A 123 -15.52 0.58 -8.67
CA ALA A 123 -16.71 0.17 -7.91
C ALA A 123 -18.00 0.30 -8.74
N ARG A 124 -18.12 1.38 -9.51
CA ARG A 124 -19.24 1.59 -10.42
C ARG A 124 -19.35 0.49 -11.48
N GLY A 125 -18.21 0.04 -12.03
CA GLY A 125 -18.16 -1.06 -12.99
C GLY A 125 -18.27 -2.44 -12.35
N ALA A 126 -17.84 -2.59 -11.10
CA ALA A 126 -17.83 -3.87 -10.39
C ALA A 126 -19.22 -4.31 -9.90
N ARG A 127 -20.17 -3.37 -9.71
CA ARG A 127 -21.51 -3.65 -9.18
C ARG A 127 -21.43 -4.52 -7.92
N LEU A 128 -20.67 -4.04 -6.93
CA LEU A 128 -20.52 -4.76 -5.67
C LEU A 128 -21.90 -4.95 -5.00
N SER A 129 -22.16 -6.15 -4.48
CA SER A 129 -23.34 -6.41 -3.63
C SER A 129 -23.14 -5.80 -2.25
N GLU A 130 -24.25 -5.57 -1.51
CA GLU A 130 -24.20 -4.97 -0.17
C GLU A 130 -23.44 -5.82 0.86
N ASP A 131 -23.38 -7.15 0.66
CA ASP A 131 -22.74 -8.10 1.57
C ASP A 131 -21.36 -8.58 1.05
N VAL A 132 -20.68 -7.78 0.23
CA VAL A 132 -19.37 -8.20 -0.31
C VAL A 132 -18.32 -8.21 0.80
N CYS A 133 -17.59 -9.33 0.90
CA CYS A 133 -16.42 -9.45 1.76
C CYS A 133 -15.13 -9.39 0.93
N TRP A 134 -14.05 -8.99 1.58
CA TRP A 134 -12.72 -9.06 1.01
C TRP A 134 -11.81 -10.04 1.76
N ARG A 135 -10.80 -10.54 1.09
CA ARG A 135 -9.82 -11.47 1.65
C ARG A 135 -8.44 -11.26 1.03
N CYS A 136 -7.43 -11.81 1.70
CA CYS A 136 -6.08 -11.90 1.15
C CYS A 136 -6.09 -12.75 -0.13
N THR A 137 -5.31 -12.35 -1.12
CA THR A 137 -5.01 -13.19 -2.30
C THR A 137 -3.84 -14.12 -1.95
N ARG A 138 -3.95 -15.41 -2.24
CA ARG A 138 -2.89 -16.41 -2.07
C ARG A 138 -1.77 -16.25 -3.08
#